data_651cbbcf8588bfce2a59f0117bd9ef0e
#
_entry.id   651cbbcf8588bfce2a59f0117bd9ef0e
#
_cell.length_a   1.000
_cell.length_b   1.000
_cell.length_c   1.000
_cell.angle_alpha   90.00
_cell.angle_beta   90.00
_cell.angle_gamma   90.00
#
_symmetry.space_group_name_H-M   'P 1'
#
loop_
_entity.id
_entity.type
_entity.pdbx_description
1 polymer ?
#
loop_
_entity_poly.entity_id
_entity_poly.type
_entity_poly.pdbx_seq_one_letter_code
_entity_poly.pdbx_strand_id
1 'polypeptide(L)'
;MRVLVTGANGFVGSSACDYLASAGFDVVGVVRDNVDLSADNRWICQKDLDDTPEIFETFHAVVHLAARVHIFNETAPNSRQKYEQVNRSMTLDLAQKCVAAGVQKFIFASSISIFGRFVTGYIDPLRDPTPDDHYGTSKWEAEQDLINLFSGQDRSQCIIFRLPMIYGPKNKGNMLHLLKAASLGLPLPLGRARGKRSMVYIKNACDAMLAVIQDEQTDRPRTQTFFINDGQDLTSGELYELIYQAYRQKRGLISVPTWWLRRLGDFGSALENIFSTTIFINNKTIARLLDESRFSSEKFFQEYGWVAPYYPQQGIAETVKWYKGQSYSH
;
A
#
# COMPACT_ATOMS: atom_id res chain seq x y z
N MET A 1 -11.57 -3.99 22.58
CA MET A 1 -10.29 -3.31 22.38
C MET A 1 -10.51 -2.13 21.45
N ARG A 2 -9.84 -1.00 21.72
CA ARG A 2 -9.98 0.24 20.95
C ARG A 2 -8.76 0.45 20.04
N VAL A 3 -8.98 0.80 18.78
CA VAL A 3 -7.93 0.91 17.75
C VAL A 3 -7.99 2.28 17.08
N LEU A 4 -6.87 2.99 17.02
CA LEU A 4 -6.72 4.23 16.29
C LEU A 4 -6.20 3.94 14.87
N VAL A 5 -6.85 4.49 13.84
CA VAL A 5 -6.42 4.37 12.44
C VAL A 5 -6.15 5.75 11.87
N THR A 6 -4.91 6.09 11.55
CA THR A 6 -4.60 7.36 10.89
C THR A 6 -4.72 7.25 9.38
N GLY A 7 -5.00 8.37 8.70
CA GLY A 7 -5.27 8.35 7.26
C GLY A 7 -6.57 7.64 6.90
N ALA A 8 -7.53 7.66 7.83
CA ALA A 8 -8.76 6.89 7.79
C ALA A 8 -9.68 7.20 6.61
N ASN A 9 -9.63 8.41 6.03
CA ASN A 9 -10.35 8.78 4.80
C ASN A 9 -9.60 8.39 3.51
N GLY A 10 -8.41 7.79 3.63
CA GLY A 10 -7.61 7.29 2.51
C GLY A 10 -8.13 5.94 1.97
N PHE A 11 -7.54 5.50 0.85
CA PHE A 11 -7.89 4.22 0.20
C PHE A 11 -7.76 3.03 1.15
N VAL A 12 -6.60 2.87 1.79
CA VAL A 12 -6.36 1.76 2.73
C VAL A 12 -7.04 2.03 4.07
N GLY A 13 -6.98 3.27 4.57
CA GLY A 13 -7.51 3.64 5.88
C GLY A 13 -9.01 3.41 6.00
N SER A 14 -9.81 3.80 5.00
CA SER A 14 -11.25 3.56 5.03
C SER A 14 -11.60 2.07 5.07
N SER A 15 -10.86 1.26 4.30
CA SER A 15 -11.05 -0.19 4.32
C SER A 15 -10.60 -0.82 5.64
N ALA A 16 -9.50 -0.32 6.24
CA ALA A 16 -9.03 -0.80 7.55
C ALA A 16 -10.04 -0.48 8.65
N CYS A 17 -10.60 0.75 8.67
CA CYS A 17 -11.65 1.11 9.63
C CYS A 17 -12.86 0.17 9.52
N ASP A 18 -13.37 -0.04 8.30
CA ASP A 18 -14.54 -0.91 8.09
C ASP A 18 -14.22 -2.37 8.45
N TYR A 19 -13.03 -2.86 8.07
CA TYR A 19 -12.61 -4.25 8.32
C TYR A 19 -12.46 -4.54 9.81
N LEU A 20 -11.72 -3.69 10.54
CA LEU A 20 -11.51 -3.84 11.97
C LEU A 20 -12.80 -3.67 12.77
N ALA A 21 -13.67 -2.72 12.39
CA ALA A 21 -14.99 -2.57 13.02
C ALA A 21 -15.86 -3.81 12.79
N SER A 22 -15.83 -4.41 11.59
CA SER A 22 -16.56 -5.68 11.33
C SER A 22 -16.02 -6.86 12.13
N ALA A 23 -14.75 -6.82 12.55
CA ALA A 23 -14.14 -7.80 13.45
C ALA A 23 -14.42 -7.52 14.94
N GLY A 24 -15.25 -6.52 15.28
CA GLY A 24 -15.70 -6.23 16.64
C GLY A 24 -14.81 -5.25 17.42
N PHE A 25 -13.88 -4.55 16.78
CA PHE A 25 -13.08 -3.51 17.42
C PHE A 25 -13.81 -2.17 17.47
N ASP A 26 -13.57 -1.41 18.55
CA ASP A 26 -13.93 0.01 18.62
C ASP A 26 -12.86 0.83 17.86
N VAL A 27 -13.21 1.27 16.65
CA VAL A 27 -12.26 1.91 15.74
C VAL A 27 -12.49 3.41 15.70
N VAL A 28 -11.41 4.17 15.97
CA VAL A 28 -11.38 5.63 15.82
C VAL A 28 -10.49 6.00 14.63
N GLY A 29 -11.07 6.63 13.63
CA GLY A 29 -10.36 7.09 12.44
C GLY A 29 -9.88 8.52 12.56
N VAL A 30 -8.60 8.78 12.26
CA VAL A 30 -8.03 10.14 12.23
C VAL A 30 -8.06 10.69 10.83
N VAL A 31 -8.62 11.89 10.67
CA VAL A 31 -8.69 12.65 9.42
C VAL A 31 -8.00 14.01 9.57
N ARG A 32 -7.47 14.58 8.48
CA ARG A 32 -6.67 15.82 8.54
C ARG A 32 -7.50 17.06 8.83
N ASP A 33 -8.59 17.24 8.12
CA ASP A 33 -9.41 18.46 8.17
C ASP A 33 -10.90 18.13 8.12
N ASN A 34 -11.72 19.07 8.61
CA ASN A 34 -13.15 19.23 8.58
C ASN A 34 -13.94 18.28 7.66
N VAL A 35 -13.92 17.01 7.96
CA VAL A 35 -15.03 16.13 7.60
C VAL A 35 -16.13 16.48 8.59
N ASP A 36 -17.37 16.55 8.11
CA ASP A 36 -18.52 16.72 9.00
C ASP A 36 -18.53 15.55 9.99
N LEU A 37 -17.93 15.79 11.15
CA LEU A 37 -17.81 14.80 12.24
C LEU A 37 -19.14 14.59 12.96
N SER A 38 -20.16 15.41 12.64
CA SER A 38 -21.45 15.39 13.32
C SER A 38 -22.25 14.11 13.07
N ALA A 39 -21.94 13.36 12.03
CA ALA A 39 -22.70 12.17 11.63
C ALA A 39 -22.16 10.85 12.19
N ASP A 40 -20.92 10.81 12.67
CA ASP A 40 -20.29 9.54 13.11
C ASP A 40 -19.18 9.78 14.15
N ASN A 41 -19.41 9.39 15.40
CA ASN A 41 -18.45 9.52 16.50
C ASN A 41 -17.17 8.67 16.33
N ARG A 42 -17.02 7.95 15.21
CA ARG A 42 -15.83 7.16 14.89
C ARG A 42 -14.67 7.99 14.30
N TRP A 43 -14.86 9.27 14.09
CA TRP A 43 -13.83 10.14 13.47
C TRP A 43 -13.33 11.20 14.44
N ILE A 44 -12.03 11.45 14.41
CA ILE A 44 -11.38 12.56 15.13
C ILE A 44 -10.53 13.37 14.16
N CYS A 45 -10.52 14.69 14.32
CA CYS A 45 -9.62 15.54 13.56
C CYS A 45 -8.19 15.40 14.10
N GLN A 46 -7.17 15.48 13.22
CA GLN A 46 -5.77 15.44 13.64
C GLN A 46 -5.45 16.48 14.71
N LYS A 47 -6.00 17.70 14.57
CA LYS A 47 -5.81 18.77 15.55
C LYS A 47 -6.34 18.38 16.92
N ASP A 48 -7.56 17.82 17.01
CA ASP A 48 -8.16 17.43 18.29
C ASP A 48 -7.39 16.27 18.93
N LEU A 49 -6.83 15.36 18.11
CA LEU A 49 -5.94 14.31 18.58
C LEU A 49 -4.63 14.89 19.17
N ASP A 50 -4.08 15.93 18.55
CA ASP A 50 -2.84 16.58 19.02
C ASP A 50 -3.09 17.39 20.29
N ASP A 51 -4.26 18.00 20.44
CA ASP A 51 -4.66 18.83 21.59
C ASP A 51 -5.10 17.97 22.81
N THR A 52 -5.28 16.64 22.68
CA THR A 52 -5.76 15.74 23.72
C THR A 52 -4.85 14.51 23.84
N PRO A 53 -3.61 14.64 24.32
CA PRO A 53 -2.64 13.52 24.34
C PRO A 53 -3.10 12.34 25.23
N GLU A 54 -3.93 12.57 26.25
CA GLU A 54 -4.46 11.54 27.15
C GLU A 54 -5.37 10.53 26.42
N ILE A 55 -5.89 10.89 25.26
CA ILE A 55 -6.73 9.98 24.45
C ILE A 55 -5.95 8.72 24.03
N PHE A 56 -4.62 8.82 23.86
CA PHE A 56 -3.78 7.69 23.49
C PHE A 56 -3.81 6.56 24.51
N GLU A 57 -4.00 6.86 25.79
CA GLU A 57 -4.10 5.85 26.87
C GLU A 57 -5.32 4.92 26.69
N THR A 58 -6.30 5.35 25.89
CA THR A 58 -7.51 4.55 25.64
C THR A 58 -7.33 3.53 24.53
N PHE A 59 -6.25 3.63 23.72
CA PHE A 59 -6.03 2.75 22.58
C PHE A 59 -5.12 1.58 22.91
N HIS A 60 -5.55 0.39 22.51
CA HIS A 60 -4.74 -0.82 22.55
C HIS A 60 -3.74 -0.88 21.40
N ALA A 61 -4.16 -0.45 20.22
CA ALA A 61 -3.33 -0.45 19.02
C ALA A 61 -3.51 0.81 18.18
N VAL A 62 -2.47 1.17 17.46
CA VAL A 62 -2.47 2.25 16.46
C VAL A 62 -2.05 1.69 15.11
N VAL A 63 -2.88 1.90 14.08
CA VAL A 63 -2.59 1.57 12.67
C VAL A 63 -2.29 2.85 11.92
N HIS A 64 -1.01 3.09 11.65
CA HIS A 64 -0.55 4.32 11.01
C HIS A 64 -0.48 4.18 9.50
N LEU A 65 -1.52 4.66 8.80
CA LEU A 65 -1.69 4.64 7.34
C LEU A 65 -1.61 6.03 6.72
N ALA A 66 -1.56 7.09 7.54
CA ALA A 66 -1.39 8.45 7.04
C ALA A 66 -0.03 8.58 6.36
N ALA A 67 -0.03 9.01 5.12
CA ALA A 67 1.18 9.27 4.36
C ALA A 67 0.92 10.24 3.21
N ARG A 68 1.93 11.03 2.85
CA ARG A 68 2.04 11.64 1.55
C ARG A 68 2.52 10.56 0.59
N VAL A 69 1.63 10.09 -0.28
CA VAL A 69 1.97 9.07 -1.28
C VAL A 69 2.66 9.70 -2.49
N HIS A 70 3.28 8.85 -3.30
CA HIS A 70 3.98 9.25 -4.50
C HIS A 70 3.09 10.03 -5.47
N ILE A 71 3.43 11.29 -5.72
CA ILE A 71 2.81 12.14 -6.73
C ILE A 71 3.69 12.11 -7.98
N PHE A 72 3.15 11.59 -9.10
CA PHE A 72 3.87 11.57 -10.38
C PHE A 72 4.19 13.00 -10.81
N ASN A 73 5.44 13.24 -11.20
CA ASN A 73 5.94 14.55 -11.69
C ASN A 73 5.82 15.70 -10.68
N GLU A 74 5.98 15.45 -9.41
CA GLU A 74 6.07 16.52 -8.43
C GLU A 74 7.41 17.28 -8.62
N THR A 75 7.34 18.43 -9.29
CA THR A 75 8.48 19.34 -9.53
C THR A 75 8.57 20.46 -8.49
N ALA A 76 7.70 20.45 -7.48
CA ALA A 76 7.68 21.50 -6.47
C ALA A 76 9.02 21.57 -5.71
N PRO A 77 9.66 22.74 -5.58
CA PRO A 77 10.99 22.88 -4.97
C PRO A 77 11.06 22.36 -3.52
N ASN A 78 9.93 22.26 -2.82
CA ASN A 78 9.85 21.81 -1.42
C ASN A 78 9.27 20.37 -1.29
N SER A 79 9.28 19.57 -2.35
CA SER A 79 8.68 18.22 -2.32
C SER A 79 9.35 17.31 -1.27
N ARG A 80 10.69 17.29 -1.20
CA ARG A 80 11.45 16.53 -0.21
C ARG A 80 11.04 16.87 1.23
N GLN A 81 10.99 18.15 1.55
CA GLN A 81 10.60 18.60 2.90
C GLN A 81 9.17 18.16 3.29
N LYS A 82 8.23 18.19 2.33
CA LYS A 82 6.86 17.73 2.57
C LYS A 82 6.78 16.24 2.82
N TYR A 83 7.58 15.42 2.11
CA TYR A 83 7.65 13.98 2.37
C TYR A 83 8.29 13.70 3.73
N GLU A 84 9.38 14.37 4.05
CA GLU A 84 10.06 14.26 5.34
C GLU A 84 9.13 14.66 6.50
N GLN A 85 8.45 15.80 6.39
CA GLN A 85 7.53 16.27 7.41
C GLN A 85 6.39 15.29 7.67
N VAL A 86 5.70 14.84 6.59
CA VAL A 86 4.48 14.00 6.74
C VAL A 86 4.82 12.54 7.02
N ASN A 87 5.79 11.97 6.30
CA ASN A 87 6.03 10.53 6.37
C ASN A 87 7.04 10.14 7.45
N ARG A 88 7.91 11.06 7.90
CA ARG A 88 8.92 10.82 8.92
C ARG A 88 8.59 11.53 10.22
N SER A 89 8.60 12.88 10.22
CA SER A 89 8.51 13.67 11.47
C SER A 89 7.16 13.44 12.18
N MET A 90 6.03 13.52 11.46
CA MET A 90 4.70 13.25 12.03
C MET A 90 4.54 11.79 12.46
N THR A 91 5.16 10.84 11.75
CA THR A 91 5.15 9.41 12.14
C THR A 91 5.89 9.21 13.46
N LEU A 92 7.07 9.84 13.62
CA LEU A 92 7.86 9.74 14.84
C LEU A 92 7.15 10.40 16.02
N ASP A 93 6.58 11.59 15.82
CA ASP A 93 5.81 12.30 16.87
C ASP A 93 4.62 11.44 17.35
N LEU A 94 3.84 10.88 16.42
CA LEU A 94 2.76 9.98 16.76
C LEU A 94 3.25 8.75 17.55
N ALA A 95 4.33 8.13 17.09
CA ALA A 95 4.89 6.95 17.76
C ALA A 95 5.39 7.26 19.17
N GLN A 96 6.00 8.43 19.39
CA GLN A 96 6.43 8.90 20.72
C GLN A 96 5.24 9.07 21.67
N LYS A 97 4.14 9.69 21.19
CA LYS A 97 2.89 9.81 21.96
C LYS A 97 2.32 8.45 22.33
N CYS A 98 2.33 7.50 21.37
CA CYS A 98 1.86 6.12 21.60
C CYS A 98 2.70 5.40 22.66
N VAL A 99 4.02 5.51 22.59
CA VAL A 99 4.94 4.91 23.57
C VAL A 99 4.71 5.52 24.96
N ALA A 100 4.62 6.86 25.06
CA ALA A 100 4.39 7.54 26.33
C ALA A 100 3.07 7.13 27.00
N ALA A 101 2.03 6.89 26.21
CA ALA A 101 0.71 6.45 26.66
C ALA A 101 0.60 4.93 26.89
N GLY A 102 1.64 4.15 26.59
CA GLY A 102 1.64 2.70 26.77
C GLY A 102 0.82 1.91 25.75
N VAL A 103 0.60 2.45 24.56
CA VAL A 103 -0.03 1.73 23.43
C VAL A 103 0.78 0.47 23.14
N GLN A 104 0.11 -0.69 23.12
CA GLN A 104 0.80 -1.98 23.01
C GLN A 104 1.30 -2.30 21.61
N LYS A 105 0.53 -1.96 20.57
CA LYS A 105 0.86 -2.27 19.16
C LYS A 105 0.84 -1.01 18.31
N PHE A 106 1.96 -0.71 17.67
CA PHE A 106 2.07 0.34 16.65
C PHE A 106 2.35 -0.30 15.29
N ILE A 107 1.38 -0.29 14.39
CA ILE A 107 1.50 -0.88 13.05
C ILE A 107 1.77 0.23 12.05
N PHE A 108 2.92 0.19 11.38
CA PHE A 108 3.34 1.18 10.40
C PHE A 108 3.27 0.63 8.98
N ALA A 109 2.50 1.30 8.13
CA ALA A 109 2.48 1.00 6.70
C ALA A 109 3.68 1.64 5.99
N SER A 110 4.71 0.85 5.79
CA SER A 110 5.85 1.17 4.91
C SER A 110 5.59 0.70 3.48
N SER A 111 6.58 0.73 2.62
CA SER A 111 6.47 0.41 1.20
C SER A 111 7.69 -0.33 0.67
N ILE A 112 7.50 -1.18 -0.34
CA ILE A 112 8.62 -1.75 -1.11
C ILE A 112 9.44 -0.68 -1.87
N SER A 113 8.93 0.55 -2.00
CA SER A 113 9.67 1.66 -2.64
C SER A 113 10.96 2.04 -1.90
N ILE A 114 11.16 1.55 -0.68
CA ILE A 114 12.45 1.68 0.02
C ILE A 114 13.61 0.97 -0.70
N PHE A 115 13.31 0.00 -1.57
CA PHE A 115 14.30 -0.69 -2.41
C PHE A 115 14.48 -0.05 -3.79
N GLY A 116 13.87 1.11 -4.02
CA GLY A 116 13.85 1.83 -5.27
C GLY A 116 12.53 1.65 -6.04
N ARG A 117 12.23 2.65 -6.86
CA ARG A 117 10.98 2.74 -7.65
C ARG A 117 10.84 1.62 -8.68
N PHE A 118 11.95 1.11 -9.17
CA PHE A 118 12.02 0.11 -10.25
C PHE A 118 12.78 -1.15 -9.81
N VAL A 119 12.62 -1.52 -8.54
CA VAL A 119 13.25 -2.74 -8.04
C VAL A 119 12.75 -3.96 -8.82
N THR A 120 13.69 -4.78 -9.29
CA THR A 120 13.43 -5.97 -10.10
C THR A 120 13.99 -7.23 -9.45
N GLY A 121 13.43 -8.38 -9.84
CA GLY A 121 13.81 -9.69 -9.33
C GLY A 121 13.11 -10.03 -8.01
N TYR A 122 13.61 -11.06 -7.35
CA TYR A 122 13.20 -11.43 -6.00
C TYR A 122 13.89 -10.52 -4.98
N ILE A 123 13.09 -9.88 -4.14
CA ILE A 123 13.58 -9.01 -3.08
C ILE A 123 13.79 -9.86 -1.83
N ASP A 124 15.06 -10.09 -1.50
CA ASP A 124 15.45 -10.77 -0.27
C ASP A 124 15.02 -9.91 0.94
N PRO A 125 14.40 -10.51 1.97
CA PRO A 125 14.08 -9.79 3.21
C PRO A 125 15.27 -9.13 3.91
N LEU A 126 16.48 -9.67 3.70
CA LEU A 126 17.74 -9.16 4.25
C LEU A 126 18.42 -8.12 3.36
N ARG A 127 17.86 -7.84 2.18
CA ARG A 127 18.42 -6.83 1.28
C ARG A 127 18.38 -5.44 1.92
N ASP A 128 19.50 -4.75 1.83
CA ASP A 128 19.58 -3.35 2.27
C ASP A 128 18.69 -2.44 1.42
N PRO A 129 17.90 -1.58 2.05
CA PRO A 129 17.12 -0.57 1.35
C PRO A 129 17.99 0.40 0.55
N THR A 130 17.54 0.68 -0.68
CA THR A 130 18.21 1.60 -1.61
C THR A 130 17.18 2.52 -2.27
N PRO A 131 16.52 3.42 -1.49
CA PRO A 131 15.50 4.29 -2.04
C PRO A 131 16.09 5.28 -3.06
N ASP A 132 15.38 5.49 -4.15
CA ASP A 132 15.77 6.34 -5.28
C ASP A 132 14.82 7.53 -5.50
N ASP A 133 13.84 7.70 -4.61
CA ASP A 133 12.92 8.85 -4.62
C ASP A 133 12.62 9.36 -3.20
N HIS A 134 12.05 10.56 -3.11
CA HIS A 134 11.73 11.20 -1.82
C HIS A 134 10.71 10.42 -0.99
N TYR A 135 9.80 9.70 -1.64
CA TYR A 135 8.82 8.86 -0.94
C TYR A 135 9.49 7.64 -0.29
N GLY A 136 10.25 6.87 -1.08
CA GLY A 136 10.99 5.72 -0.56
C GLY A 136 11.96 6.11 0.54
N THR A 137 12.71 7.20 0.34
CA THR A 137 13.63 7.75 1.35
C THR A 137 12.90 8.09 2.65
N SER A 138 11.78 8.84 2.58
CA SER A 138 11.04 9.23 3.77
C SER A 138 10.43 8.03 4.53
N LYS A 139 10.00 6.98 3.81
CA LYS A 139 9.52 5.75 4.44
C LYS A 139 10.64 4.96 5.10
N TRP A 140 11.81 4.86 4.44
CA TRP A 140 12.98 4.20 5.02
C TRP A 140 13.49 4.91 6.27
N GLU A 141 13.63 6.23 6.23
CA GLU A 141 14.05 7.02 7.38
C GLU A 141 13.07 6.88 8.56
N ALA A 142 11.76 6.84 8.27
CA ALA A 142 10.74 6.59 9.30
C ALA A 142 10.87 5.17 9.91
N GLU A 143 11.15 4.13 9.09
CA GLU A 143 11.43 2.79 9.62
C GLU A 143 12.60 2.81 10.61
N GLN A 144 13.71 3.51 10.28
CA GLN A 144 14.89 3.59 11.15
C GLN A 144 14.59 4.32 12.46
N ASP A 145 13.86 5.44 12.40
CA ASP A 145 13.46 6.19 13.59
C ASP A 145 12.55 5.36 14.50
N LEU A 146 11.61 4.60 13.93
CA LEU A 146 10.72 3.70 14.68
C LEU A 146 11.50 2.54 15.31
N ILE A 147 12.43 1.92 14.58
CA ILE A 147 13.28 0.84 15.11
C ILE A 147 14.07 1.34 16.32
N ASN A 148 14.66 2.53 16.20
CA ASN A 148 15.42 3.13 17.31
C ASN A 148 14.53 3.46 18.51
N LEU A 149 13.34 4.05 18.28
CA LEU A 149 12.41 4.42 19.34
C LEU A 149 11.91 3.19 20.12
N PHE A 150 11.54 2.13 19.42
CA PHE A 150 10.93 0.96 20.05
C PHE A 150 11.96 -0.05 20.61
N SER A 151 13.23 0.03 20.21
CA SER A 151 14.27 -0.90 20.70
C SER A 151 14.48 -0.86 22.21
N GLY A 152 14.22 0.29 22.85
CA GLY A 152 14.32 0.48 24.29
C GLY A 152 13.01 0.34 25.09
N GLN A 153 11.92 -0.13 24.46
CA GLN A 153 10.61 -0.18 25.11
C GLN A 153 10.32 -1.56 25.72
N ASP A 154 9.68 -1.59 26.89
CA ASP A 154 9.33 -2.84 27.55
C ASP A 154 7.91 -3.34 27.26
N ARG A 155 7.00 -2.44 26.86
CA ARG A 155 5.57 -2.75 26.70
C ARG A 155 5.04 -2.59 25.29
N SER A 156 5.59 -1.66 24.53
CA SER A 156 5.12 -1.32 23.18
C SER A 156 5.91 -2.08 22.11
N GLN A 157 5.22 -2.51 21.07
CA GLN A 157 5.77 -3.19 19.91
C GLN A 157 5.48 -2.37 18.64
N CYS A 158 6.45 -2.29 17.73
CA CYS A 158 6.30 -1.68 16.42
C CYS A 158 6.35 -2.75 15.33
N ILE A 159 5.31 -2.86 14.53
CA ILE A 159 5.22 -3.79 13.40
C ILE A 159 5.23 -3.00 12.10
N ILE A 160 6.25 -3.20 11.30
CA ILE A 160 6.46 -2.49 10.04
C ILE A 160 6.04 -3.39 8.88
N PHE A 161 5.02 -2.97 8.13
CA PHE A 161 4.56 -3.66 6.92
C PHE A 161 5.13 -2.99 5.67
N ARG A 162 6.05 -3.65 4.99
CA ARG A 162 6.56 -3.25 3.66
C ARG A 162 5.57 -3.74 2.61
N LEU A 163 4.65 -2.84 2.25
CA LEU A 163 3.53 -3.16 1.36
C LEU A 163 3.91 -2.95 -0.11
N PRO A 164 3.51 -3.86 -1.00
CA PRO A 164 3.60 -3.68 -2.44
C PRO A 164 2.48 -2.81 -2.99
N MET A 165 2.22 -2.94 -4.30
CA MET A 165 1.01 -2.39 -4.88
C MET A 165 -0.23 -2.99 -4.23
N ILE A 166 -0.97 -2.15 -3.51
CA ILE A 166 -2.27 -2.52 -2.93
C ILE A 166 -3.34 -2.33 -4.01
N TYR A 167 -4.23 -3.31 -4.17
CA TYR A 167 -5.36 -3.20 -5.09
C TYR A 167 -6.68 -3.53 -4.38
N GLY A 168 -7.80 -3.08 -4.95
CA GLY A 168 -9.13 -3.28 -4.37
C GLY A 168 -10.13 -2.20 -4.80
N PRO A 169 -11.37 -2.27 -4.32
CA PRO A 169 -12.37 -1.21 -4.50
C PRO A 169 -11.85 0.16 -4.05
N LYS A 170 -12.20 1.22 -4.76
CA LYS A 170 -11.74 2.61 -4.55
C LYS A 170 -10.24 2.85 -4.85
N ASN A 171 -9.54 1.90 -5.47
CA ASN A 171 -8.14 2.07 -5.89
C ASN A 171 -8.00 3.27 -6.85
N LYS A 172 -6.87 3.96 -6.73
CA LYS A 172 -6.47 5.07 -7.62
C LYS A 172 -5.17 4.69 -8.35
N GLY A 173 -4.90 5.30 -9.47
CA GLY A 173 -3.64 5.09 -10.19
C GLY A 173 -3.69 3.95 -11.22
N ASN A 174 -2.59 3.18 -11.34
CA ASN A 174 -2.38 2.23 -12.46
C ASN A 174 -3.48 1.17 -12.61
N MET A 175 -4.08 0.70 -11.53
CA MET A 175 -5.18 -0.26 -11.58
C MET A 175 -6.39 0.32 -12.33
N LEU A 176 -6.70 1.62 -12.15
CA LEU A 176 -7.79 2.26 -12.87
C LEU A 176 -7.58 2.26 -14.38
N HIS A 177 -6.34 2.41 -14.86
CA HIS A 177 -6.05 2.33 -16.29
C HIS A 177 -6.34 0.94 -16.87
N LEU A 178 -6.00 -0.12 -16.12
CA LEU A 178 -6.32 -1.49 -16.53
C LEU A 178 -7.83 -1.75 -16.52
N LEU A 179 -8.53 -1.29 -15.48
CA LEU A 179 -9.99 -1.38 -15.37
C LEU A 179 -10.68 -0.63 -16.53
N LYS A 180 -10.21 0.59 -16.84
CA LYS A 180 -10.73 1.39 -17.95
C LYS A 180 -10.48 0.70 -19.29
N ALA A 181 -9.29 0.17 -19.55
CA ALA A 181 -8.99 -0.57 -20.76
C ALA A 181 -9.91 -1.80 -20.92
N ALA A 182 -10.11 -2.56 -19.85
CA ALA A 182 -11.02 -3.71 -19.85
C ALA A 182 -12.48 -3.30 -20.07
N SER A 183 -12.94 -2.18 -19.48
CA SER A 183 -14.30 -1.65 -19.67
C SER A 183 -14.57 -1.27 -21.13
N LEU A 184 -13.57 -0.75 -21.82
CA LEU A 184 -13.64 -0.42 -23.25
C LEU A 184 -13.47 -1.66 -24.16
N GLY A 185 -13.17 -2.83 -23.58
CA GLY A 185 -12.95 -4.06 -24.35
C GLY A 185 -11.64 -4.07 -25.13
N LEU A 186 -10.64 -3.30 -24.70
CA LEU A 186 -9.35 -3.20 -25.39
C LEU A 186 -8.46 -4.38 -25.01
N PRO A 187 -8.05 -5.25 -25.94
CA PRO A 187 -7.07 -6.30 -25.64
C PRO A 187 -5.68 -5.67 -25.51
N LEU A 188 -4.91 -6.14 -24.48
CA LEU A 188 -3.56 -5.63 -24.27
C LEU A 188 -2.47 -6.60 -24.78
N PRO A 189 -1.35 -6.09 -25.30
CA PRO A 189 -0.27 -6.90 -25.88
C PRO A 189 0.65 -7.53 -24.81
N LEU A 190 0.09 -8.04 -23.72
CA LEU A 190 0.81 -8.57 -22.56
C LEU A 190 0.87 -10.11 -22.50
N GLY A 191 0.38 -10.81 -23.52
CA GLY A 191 0.27 -12.28 -23.50
C GLY A 191 1.62 -13.02 -23.39
N ARG A 192 2.76 -12.35 -23.61
CA ARG A 192 4.11 -12.89 -23.42
C ARG A 192 4.89 -12.25 -22.28
N ALA A 193 4.29 -11.37 -21.49
CA ALA A 193 4.90 -10.86 -20.26
C ALA A 193 5.08 -12.02 -19.25
N ARG A 194 6.30 -12.23 -18.76
CA ARG A 194 6.64 -13.35 -17.86
C ARG A 194 7.07 -12.88 -16.47
N GLY A 195 7.41 -11.61 -16.31
CA GLY A 195 7.79 -11.05 -15.03
C GLY A 195 6.61 -11.08 -14.06
N LYS A 196 6.76 -11.82 -12.97
CA LYS A 196 5.77 -11.90 -11.90
C LYS A 196 5.95 -10.78 -10.89
N ARG A 197 4.85 -10.35 -10.31
CA ARG A 197 4.84 -9.27 -9.31
C ARG A 197 4.00 -9.68 -8.11
N SER A 198 4.56 -9.42 -6.95
CA SER A 198 3.78 -9.51 -5.71
C SER A 198 2.90 -8.28 -5.56
N MET A 199 1.66 -8.52 -5.16
CA MET A 199 0.65 -7.51 -4.87
C MET A 199 -0.09 -7.91 -3.61
N VAL A 200 -0.85 -6.99 -3.03
CA VAL A 200 -1.72 -7.30 -1.91
C VAL A 200 -3.13 -6.75 -2.13
N TYR A 201 -4.12 -7.62 -1.97
CA TYR A 201 -5.51 -7.22 -1.93
C TYR A 201 -5.78 -6.41 -0.65
N ILE A 202 -6.52 -5.33 -0.77
CA ILE A 202 -6.74 -4.40 0.34
C ILE A 202 -7.29 -5.09 1.60
N LYS A 203 -8.20 -6.06 1.47
CA LYS A 203 -8.71 -6.82 2.61
C LYS A 203 -7.66 -7.76 3.20
N ASN A 204 -6.74 -8.31 2.39
CA ASN A 204 -5.61 -9.09 2.91
C ASN A 204 -4.65 -8.21 3.73
N ALA A 205 -4.39 -6.98 3.27
CA ALA A 205 -3.61 -6.04 4.07
C ALA A 205 -4.30 -5.68 5.40
N CYS A 206 -5.62 -5.47 5.40
CA CYS A 206 -6.40 -5.21 6.61
C CYS A 206 -6.41 -6.43 7.54
N ASP A 207 -6.53 -7.64 6.99
CA ASP A 207 -6.51 -8.88 7.74
C ASP A 207 -5.15 -9.16 8.40
N ALA A 208 -4.05 -8.84 7.70
CA ALA A 208 -2.73 -8.90 8.30
C ALA A 208 -2.58 -7.91 9.49
N MET A 209 -3.18 -6.72 9.40
CA MET A 209 -3.22 -5.77 10.52
C MET A 209 -4.05 -6.34 11.68
N LEU A 210 -5.19 -6.96 11.38
CA LEU A 210 -6.04 -7.63 12.37
C LEU A 210 -5.29 -8.74 13.09
N ALA A 211 -4.55 -9.59 12.37
CA ALA A 211 -3.74 -10.66 12.95
C ALA A 211 -2.73 -10.13 13.98
N VAL A 212 -2.08 -9.00 13.69
CA VAL A 212 -1.16 -8.33 14.63
C VAL A 212 -1.91 -7.80 15.86
N ILE A 213 -3.07 -7.17 15.67
CA ILE A 213 -3.85 -6.57 16.77
C ILE A 213 -4.38 -7.66 17.73
N GLN A 214 -4.75 -8.81 17.19
CA GLN A 214 -5.28 -9.95 17.96
C GLN A 214 -4.19 -10.81 18.63
N ASP A 215 -2.92 -10.64 18.24
CA ASP A 215 -1.82 -11.39 18.81
C ASP A 215 -1.55 -10.95 20.25
N GLU A 216 -1.70 -11.87 21.21
CA GLU A 216 -1.51 -11.63 22.64
C GLU A 216 -0.07 -11.94 23.12
N GLN A 217 0.81 -12.40 22.23
CA GLN A 217 2.18 -12.72 22.61
C GLN A 217 2.98 -11.46 22.98
N THR A 218 3.49 -11.42 24.19
CA THR A 218 4.23 -10.28 24.77
C THR A 218 5.74 -10.41 24.67
N ASP A 219 6.25 -11.61 24.38
CA ASP A 219 7.66 -11.97 24.30
C ASP A 219 8.29 -11.76 22.91
N ARG A 220 7.50 -11.30 21.95
CA ARG A 220 7.98 -10.97 20.60
C ARG A 220 8.98 -9.82 20.61
N PRO A 221 9.90 -9.75 19.62
CA PRO A 221 10.79 -8.61 19.43
C PRO A 221 10.04 -7.28 19.38
N ARG A 222 10.60 -6.23 19.97
CA ARG A 222 9.95 -4.90 20.06
C ARG A 222 9.73 -4.25 18.71
N THR A 223 10.53 -4.62 17.72
CA THR A 223 10.35 -4.15 16.35
C THR A 223 10.44 -5.35 15.40
N GLN A 224 9.47 -5.47 14.52
CA GLN A 224 9.43 -6.51 13.51
C GLN A 224 9.07 -5.91 12.15
N THR A 225 9.71 -6.41 11.10
CA THR A 225 9.47 -5.95 9.72
C THR A 225 9.07 -7.12 8.85
N PHE A 226 7.98 -6.94 8.08
CA PHE A 226 7.39 -7.97 7.24
C PHE A 226 7.01 -7.43 5.87
N PHE A 227 7.19 -8.26 4.85
CA PHE A 227 6.48 -8.11 3.58
C PHE A 227 5.11 -8.76 3.68
N ILE A 228 4.09 -8.11 3.13
CA ILE A 228 2.72 -8.62 3.09
C ILE A 228 2.26 -8.68 1.64
N ASN A 229 1.84 -9.85 1.19
CA ASN A 229 1.30 -10.08 -0.16
C ASN A 229 0.19 -11.13 -0.15
N ASP A 230 -0.43 -11.36 -1.31
CA ASP A 230 -1.53 -12.32 -1.45
C ASP A 230 -1.07 -13.80 -1.47
N GLY A 231 0.21 -14.09 -1.32
CA GLY A 231 0.78 -15.44 -1.43
C GLY A 231 0.83 -15.98 -2.88
N GLN A 232 0.27 -15.26 -3.84
CA GLN A 232 0.27 -15.62 -5.26
C GLN A 232 0.72 -14.44 -6.11
N ASP A 233 1.87 -14.60 -6.78
CA ASP A 233 2.40 -13.60 -7.70
C ASP A 233 1.79 -13.74 -9.09
N LEU A 234 1.41 -12.60 -9.70
CA LEU A 234 0.84 -12.55 -11.03
C LEU A 234 1.77 -11.80 -12.00
N THR A 235 1.81 -12.25 -13.25
CA THR A 235 2.32 -11.42 -14.35
C THR A 235 1.34 -10.29 -14.66
N SER A 236 1.81 -9.20 -15.28
CA SER A 236 0.91 -8.13 -15.74
C SER A 236 -0.14 -8.64 -16.73
N GLY A 237 0.19 -9.68 -17.50
CA GLY A 237 -0.75 -10.35 -18.40
C GLY A 237 -1.84 -11.09 -17.61
N GLU A 238 -1.47 -11.94 -16.65
CA GLU A 238 -2.44 -12.67 -15.80
C GLU A 238 -3.34 -11.70 -15.03
N LEU A 239 -2.79 -10.64 -14.47
CA LEU A 239 -3.59 -9.60 -13.80
C LEU A 239 -4.63 -8.99 -14.75
N TYR A 240 -4.20 -8.58 -15.94
CA TYR A 240 -5.12 -8.00 -16.92
C TYR A 240 -6.15 -9.00 -17.42
N GLU A 241 -5.76 -10.24 -17.64
CA GLU A 241 -6.66 -11.31 -18.06
C GLU A 241 -7.78 -11.55 -17.03
N LEU A 242 -7.45 -11.60 -15.74
CA LEU A 242 -8.44 -11.70 -14.66
C LEU A 242 -9.41 -10.50 -14.63
N ILE A 243 -8.90 -9.29 -14.79
CA ILE A 243 -9.72 -8.07 -14.88
C ILE A 243 -10.64 -8.13 -16.09
N TYR A 244 -10.10 -8.48 -17.26
CA TYR A 244 -10.84 -8.51 -18.51
C TYR A 244 -11.93 -9.58 -18.50
N GLN A 245 -11.63 -10.77 -17.98
CA GLN A 245 -12.59 -11.87 -17.83
C GLN A 245 -13.73 -11.50 -16.87
N ALA A 246 -13.42 -10.90 -15.72
CA ALA A 246 -14.41 -10.43 -14.75
C ALA A 246 -15.30 -9.32 -15.34
N TYR A 247 -14.77 -8.55 -16.29
CA TYR A 247 -15.50 -7.47 -16.95
C TYR A 247 -16.31 -7.97 -18.16
N ARG A 248 -15.70 -8.78 -19.04
CA ARG A 248 -16.21 -9.13 -20.38
C ARG A 248 -16.49 -10.61 -20.60
N GLN A 249 -16.05 -11.49 -19.71
CA GLN A 249 -16.13 -12.95 -19.86
C GLN A 249 -15.49 -13.49 -21.16
N LYS A 250 -14.46 -12.82 -21.65
CA LYS A 250 -13.70 -13.15 -22.86
C LYS A 250 -12.20 -13.05 -22.59
N ARG A 251 -11.37 -13.39 -23.57
CA ARG A 251 -9.92 -13.21 -23.48
C ARG A 251 -9.53 -11.78 -23.87
N GLY A 252 -8.66 -11.16 -23.07
CA GLY A 252 -8.22 -9.78 -23.23
C GLY A 252 -6.74 -9.60 -23.59
N LEU A 253 -6.03 -10.71 -23.93
CA LEU A 253 -4.60 -10.65 -24.23
C LEU A 253 -4.29 -10.95 -25.70
N ILE A 254 -3.34 -10.16 -26.23
CA ILE A 254 -2.67 -10.42 -27.50
C ILE A 254 -1.24 -10.85 -27.20
N SER A 255 -0.79 -11.93 -27.87
CA SER A 255 0.58 -12.42 -27.75
C SER A 255 1.50 -11.67 -28.72
N VAL A 256 2.23 -10.67 -28.17
CA VAL A 256 3.23 -9.91 -28.91
C VAL A 256 4.62 -10.23 -28.34
N PRO A 257 5.65 -10.42 -29.16
CA PRO A 257 7.02 -10.58 -28.67
C PRO A 257 7.44 -9.41 -27.78
N THR A 258 8.09 -9.70 -26.65
CA THR A 258 8.47 -8.66 -25.66
C THR A 258 9.45 -7.63 -26.23
N TRP A 259 10.29 -8.04 -27.19
CA TRP A 259 11.20 -7.10 -27.88
C TRP A 259 10.46 -5.99 -28.62
N TRP A 260 9.28 -6.28 -29.19
CA TRP A 260 8.42 -5.26 -29.81
C TRP A 260 7.95 -4.23 -28.80
N LEU A 261 7.52 -4.69 -27.62
CA LEU A 261 7.09 -3.80 -26.54
C LEU A 261 8.24 -2.92 -26.04
N ARG A 262 9.46 -3.50 -25.92
CA ARG A 262 10.65 -2.72 -25.55
C ARG A 262 10.97 -1.66 -26.60
N ARG A 263 10.88 -1.97 -27.91
CA ARG A 263 11.05 -0.99 -28.99
C ARG A 263 10.01 0.13 -28.97
N LEU A 264 8.75 -0.19 -28.63
CA LEU A 264 7.72 0.84 -28.43
C LEU A 264 8.06 1.73 -27.23
N GLY A 265 8.58 1.16 -26.17
CA GLY A 265 9.09 1.92 -25.01
C GLY A 265 10.24 2.85 -25.36
N ASP A 266 11.22 2.36 -26.15
CA ASP A 266 12.36 3.16 -26.67
C ASP A 266 11.86 4.34 -27.49
N PHE A 267 10.94 4.10 -28.42
CA PHE A 267 10.33 5.14 -29.24
C PHE A 267 9.56 6.17 -28.41
N GLY A 268 8.74 5.72 -27.46
CA GLY A 268 8.04 6.62 -26.55
C GLY A 268 8.99 7.48 -25.71
N SER A 269 10.07 6.89 -25.17
CA SER A 269 11.09 7.63 -24.43
C SER A 269 11.85 8.64 -25.28
N ALA A 270 12.12 8.31 -26.56
CA ALA A 270 12.73 9.25 -27.49
C ALA A 270 11.82 10.45 -27.76
N LEU A 271 10.52 10.21 -27.93
CA LEU A 271 9.54 11.29 -28.10
C LEU A 271 9.41 12.17 -26.84
N GLU A 272 9.45 11.58 -25.62
CA GLU A 272 9.49 12.35 -24.37
C GLU A 272 10.65 13.33 -24.34
N ASN A 273 11.84 12.88 -24.77
CA ASN A 273 13.04 13.71 -24.80
C ASN A 273 12.94 14.84 -25.85
N ILE A 274 12.25 14.59 -26.96
CA ILE A 274 12.10 15.60 -28.05
C ILE A 274 11.04 16.65 -27.67
N PHE A 275 9.91 16.21 -27.14
CA PHE A 275 8.75 17.09 -26.89
C PHE A 275 8.64 17.57 -25.45
N SER A 276 9.55 17.15 -24.54
CA SER A 276 9.53 17.47 -23.11
C SER A 276 8.17 17.17 -22.45
N THR A 277 7.46 16.17 -22.95
CA THR A 277 6.10 15.79 -22.52
C THR A 277 6.09 14.33 -22.08
N THR A 278 5.48 14.03 -20.95
CA THR A 278 5.38 12.65 -20.45
C THR A 278 4.45 11.82 -21.35
N ILE A 279 4.99 10.77 -21.96
CA ILE A 279 4.24 9.81 -22.78
C ILE A 279 3.91 8.57 -21.95
N PHE A 280 2.67 8.12 -22.00
CA PHE A 280 2.21 6.95 -21.24
C PHE A 280 2.97 5.66 -21.58
N ILE A 281 3.38 5.48 -22.85
CA ILE A 281 4.16 4.33 -23.32
C ILE A 281 5.63 4.77 -23.43
N ASN A 282 6.41 4.50 -22.40
CA ASN A 282 7.86 4.74 -22.36
C ASN A 282 8.59 3.52 -21.77
N ASN A 283 9.92 3.52 -21.78
CA ASN A 283 10.73 2.43 -21.28
C ASN A 283 10.43 2.07 -19.83
N LYS A 284 10.17 3.07 -18.98
CA LYS A 284 9.85 2.85 -17.56
C LYS A 284 8.52 2.13 -17.38
N THR A 285 7.51 2.50 -18.16
CA THR A 285 6.20 1.85 -18.15
C THR A 285 6.28 0.41 -18.66
N ILE A 286 6.99 0.21 -19.77
CA ILE A 286 7.17 -1.13 -20.35
C ILE A 286 7.99 -2.02 -19.42
N ALA A 287 9.08 -1.53 -18.81
CA ALA A 287 9.83 -2.28 -17.82
C ALA A 287 8.94 -2.72 -16.64
N ARG A 288 8.12 -1.82 -16.10
CA ARG A 288 7.16 -2.17 -15.04
C ARG A 288 6.18 -3.27 -15.44
N LEU A 289 5.79 -3.36 -16.70
CA LEU A 289 4.86 -4.38 -17.17
C LEU A 289 5.52 -5.73 -17.43
N LEU A 290 6.81 -5.73 -17.77
CA LEU A 290 7.52 -6.92 -18.21
C LEU A 290 8.44 -7.52 -17.13
N ASP A 291 8.98 -6.68 -16.24
CA ASP A 291 10.00 -7.10 -15.29
C ASP A 291 9.39 -7.68 -14.01
N GLU A 292 10.11 -8.60 -13.43
CA GLU A 292 9.75 -9.28 -12.19
C GLU A 292 9.98 -8.36 -10.97
N SER A 293 9.08 -8.42 -9.98
CA SER A 293 9.27 -7.79 -8.67
C SER A 293 8.51 -8.59 -7.62
N ARG A 294 9.23 -9.50 -6.93
CA ARG A 294 8.63 -10.44 -5.98
C ARG A 294 9.29 -10.37 -4.62
N PHE A 295 8.51 -10.70 -3.62
CA PHE A 295 8.97 -10.90 -2.24
C PHE A 295 8.00 -11.85 -1.52
N SER A 296 8.43 -12.39 -0.39
CA SER A 296 7.67 -13.39 0.35
C SER A 296 7.11 -12.83 1.65
N SER A 297 5.88 -13.20 1.98
CA SER A 297 5.28 -13.03 3.31
C SER A 297 5.54 -14.21 4.24
N GLU A 298 6.44 -15.13 3.87
CA GLU A 298 6.76 -16.34 4.62
C GLU A 298 7.13 -16.06 6.08
N LYS A 299 7.95 -15.01 6.34
CA LYS A 299 8.31 -14.61 7.70
C LYS A 299 7.07 -14.24 8.53
N PHE A 300 6.09 -13.57 7.91
CA PHE A 300 4.85 -13.20 8.61
C PHE A 300 3.99 -14.44 8.90
N PHE A 301 3.95 -15.41 7.97
CA PHE A 301 3.32 -16.72 8.22
C PHE A 301 3.97 -17.45 9.39
N GLN A 302 5.29 -17.54 9.43
CA GLN A 302 6.02 -18.23 10.50
C GLN A 302 5.78 -17.59 11.88
N GLU A 303 5.70 -16.27 11.93
CA GLU A 303 5.55 -15.52 13.18
C GLU A 303 4.09 -15.47 13.67
N TYR A 304 3.12 -15.26 12.78
CA TYR A 304 1.72 -15.02 13.12
C TYR A 304 0.77 -16.15 12.67
N GLY A 305 1.26 -17.19 11.99
CA GLY A 305 0.41 -18.23 11.38
C GLY A 305 -0.50 -17.68 10.26
N TRP A 306 -0.23 -16.46 9.77
CA TRP A 306 -1.12 -15.76 8.86
C TRP A 306 -0.96 -16.22 7.41
N VAL A 307 -2.09 -16.55 6.79
CA VAL A 307 -2.21 -16.79 5.34
C VAL A 307 -3.24 -15.83 4.78
N ALA A 308 -2.95 -15.23 3.64
CA ALA A 308 -3.89 -14.32 2.97
C ALA A 308 -5.25 -14.99 2.72
N PRO A 309 -6.35 -14.51 3.32
CA PRO A 309 -7.66 -15.18 3.23
C PRO A 309 -8.32 -15.05 1.86
N TYR A 310 -7.92 -14.07 1.05
CA TYR A 310 -8.52 -13.84 -0.27
C TYR A 310 -7.50 -14.08 -1.38
N TYR A 311 -7.84 -14.94 -2.34
CA TYR A 311 -7.05 -15.13 -3.55
C TYR A 311 -7.18 -13.93 -4.50
N PRO A 312 -6.17 -13.66 -5.36
CA PRO A 312 -6.21 -12.54 -6.32
C PRO A 312 -7.47 -12.51 -7.19
N GLN A 313 -8.00 -13.68 -7.58
CA GLN A 313 -9.21 -13.78 -8.38
C GLN A 313 -10.42 -13.14 -7.68
N GLN A 314 -10.55 -13.35 -6.37
CA GLN A 314 -11.64 -12.80 -5.57
C GLN A 314 -11.48 -11.28 -5.42
N GLY A 315 -10.28 -10.82 -5.04
CA GLY A 315 -10.00 -9.39 -4.89
C GLY A 315 -10.17 -8.59 -6.19
N ILE A 316 -9.76 -9.17 -7.32
CA ILE A 316 -9.95 -8.57 -8.64
C ILE A 316 -11.44 -8.54 -9.02
N ALA A 317 -12.18 -9.63 -8.78
CA ALA A 317 -13.62 -9.65 -9.05
C ALA A 317 -14.38 -8.57 -8.26
N GLU A 318 -14.08 -8.39 -6.97
CA GLU A 318 -14.67 -7.32 -6.15
C GLU A 318 -14.28 -5.93 -6.68
N THR A 319 -13.03 -5.75 -7.08
CA THR A 319 -12.54 -4.49 -7.66
C THR A 319 -13.27 -4.12 -8.95
N VAL A 320 -13.47 -5.11 -9.82
CA VAL A 320 -14.23 -4.94 -11.09
C VAL A 320 -15.70 -4.65 -10.80
N LYS A 321 -16.32 -5.35 -9.84
CA LYS A 321 -17.70 -5.10 -9.42
C LYS A 321 -17.90 -3.67 -8.94
N TRP A 322 -16.99 -3.19 -8.08
CA TRP A 322 -17.00 -1.80 -7.62
C TRP A 322 -16.88 -0.82 -8.79
N TYR A 323 -15.93 -1.04 -9.72
CA TYR A 323 -15.72 -0.15 -10.86
C TYR A 323 -16.93 -0.10 -11.80
N LYS A 324 -17.60 -1.24 -12.03
CA LYS A 324 -18.87 -1.28 -12.79
C LYS A 324 -19.96 -0.43 -12.14
N GLY A 325 -20.08 -0.49 -10.80
CA GLY A 325 -21.06 0.31 -10.06
C GLY A 325 -20.87 1.82 -10.20
N GLN A 326 -19.62 2.28 -10.34
CA GLN A 326 -19.30 3.70 -10.56
C GLN A 326 -19.66 4.18 -11.99
N SER A 327 -19.57 3.30 -12.99
CA SER A 327 -19.86 3.66 -14.39
C SER A 327 -21.35 3.90 -14.69
N TYR A 328 -22.24 3.56 -13.77
CA TYR A 328 -23.69 3.79 -13.89
C TYR A 328 -24.19 5.04 -13.11
N SER A 329 -23.26 5.79 -12.49
CA SER A 329 -23.58 6.97 -11.67
C SER A 329 -23.24 8.29 -12.38
N HIS A 330 -23.01 8.25 -13.70
CA HIS A 330 -22.77 9.44 -14.56
C HIS A 330 -23.74 9.49 -15.74
#